data_c5c61c737fd74321dca6a70040ab4564
#
_entry.id   c5c61c737fd74321dca6a70040ab4564
#
_cell.length_a   1.000
_cell.length_b   1.000
_cell.length_c   1.000
_cell.angle_alpha   90.00
_cell.angle_beta   90.00
_cell.angle_gamma   90.00
#
_symmetry.space_group_name_H-M   'P 1'
#
loop_
_entity.id
_entity.type
_entity.pdbx_description
1 polymer ?
#
loop_
_entity_poly.entity_id
_entity_poly.type
_entity_poly.pdbx_seq_one_letter_code
_entity_poly.pdbx_strand_id
1 'polypeptide(L)'
;MRFEELNLNDNILDALDDMRFETCTPIQEACIPEILDGRDVIGVAQTGTGKTAAYLLPILSLIDDGFYPDDAINCIIMSPTRELAQQIDQAMEGFGYYLDGISSVAVYGGNDGGRYDQETKGLTLGANVVIATPGRLISHITMGHGDLSRLSFFVLDEADRMLDMGFSEDILKIASYLPPTCQTIMFSATMPQKIEQLAKSLLKDPVEVKLAVSRPADNIRQVAYVCHENQKLGIIRHLFKNNELSRVIVFAGSKLKVKEINRSLRQMHINCGEMHSDLDQSQRDDMMYRFKSGQVDVLVATDIVARGIDIDDIATVVNYDVPHDSEDYVHRIGRTARAQRDGKAITLVRGREIGDFMQIEKFLGYAVDKLELPPGLGEAPEYKPMARTGRGGRGGHGGRPGGRDGNGRKRGGNQGGKPQPQALKGDGMNGRKEEKKHRSRRRGKKPSGEGKGTPQQPE
;
A
#
# COMPACT_ATOMS: atom_id res chain seq x y z
N MET A 1 27.31 11.37 6.65
CA MET A 1 27.98 10.27 7.36
C MET A 1 28.24 9.13 6.40
N ARG A 2 29.37 8.42 6.50
CA ARG A 2 29.63 7.18 5.75
C ARG A 2 29.08 5.98 6.52
N PHE A 3 28.76 4.88 5.81
CA PHE A 3 28.28 3.67 6.48
C PHE A 3 29.30 3.05 7.43
N GLU A 4 30.59 3.16 7.13
CA GLU A 4 31.69 2.71 7.99
C GLU A 4 31.75 3.42 9.36
N GLU A 5 31.11 4.59 9.49
CA GLU A 5 31.02 5.34 10.75
C GLU A 5 29.85 4.87 11.64
N LEU A 6 29.00 3.98 11.11
CA LEU A 6 27.93 3.31 11.84
C LEU A 6 28.45 1.97 12.38
N ASN A 7 27.96 1.54 13.52
CA ASN A 7 28.35 0.26 14.13
C ASN A 7 27.65 -0.93 13.43
N LEU A 8 27.77 -1.03 12.12
CA LEU A 8 27.33 -2.17 11.32
C LEU A 8 28.47 -3.20 11.26
N ASN A 9 28.12 -4.50 11.14
CA ASN A 9 29.14 -5.53 11.03
C ASN A 9 29.82 -5.54 9.64
N ASP A 10 30.98 -6.22 9.56
CA ASP A 10 31.81 -6.22 8.36
C ASP A 10 31.08 -6.83 7.15
N ASN A 11 30.27 -7.90 7.33
CA ASN A 11 29.53 -8.54 6.25
C ASN A 11 28.50 -7.60 5.59
N ILE A 12 27.85 -6.75 6.38
CA ILE A 12 26.94 -5.73 5.86
C ILE A 12 27.72 -4.62 5.14
N LEU A 13 28.86 -4.20 5.68
CA LEU A 13 29.72 -3.19 5.05
C LEU A 13 30.28 -3.68 3.71
N ASP A 14 30.70 -4.94 3.61
CA ASP A 14 31.14 -5.57 2.37
C ASP A 14 30.02 -5.61 1.31
N ALA A 15 28.79 -5.95 1.72
CA ALA A 15 27.64 -5.93 0.81
C ALA A 15 27.33 -4.51 0.29
N LEU A 16 27.44 -3.49 1.16
CA LEU A 16 27.25 -2.09 0.78
C LEU A 16 28.32 -1.59 -0.19
N ASP A 17 29.60 -2.00 0.00
CA ASP A 17 30.70 -1.64 -0.89
C ASP A 17 30.51 -2.22 -2.29
N ASP A 18 30.15 -3.52 -2.39
CA ASP A 18 29.84 -4.17 -3.66
C ASP A 18 28.63 -3.53 -4.38
N MET A 19 27.64 -3.08 -3.63
CA MET A 19 26.50 -2.33 -4.14
C MET A 19 26.81 -0.86 -4.42
N ARG A 20 28.04 -0.38 -4.09
CA ARG A 20 28.51 1.00 -4.24
C ARG A 20 27.70 2.03 -3.44
N PHE A 21 27.25 1.65 -2.25
CA PHE A 21 26.66 2.56 -1.29
C PHE A 21 27.73 3.09 -0.34
N GLU A 22 28.21 4.31 -0.56
CA GLU A 22 29.30 4.91 0.22
C GLU A 22 28.79 5.76 1.39
N THR A 23 27.67 6.45 1.20
CA THR A 23 27.18 7.46 2.15
C THR A 23 25.72 7.24 2.52
N CYS A 24 25.44 7.44 3.81
CA CYS A 24 24.10 7.35 4.34
C CYS A 24 23.19 8.48 3.84
N THR A 25 21.95 8.17 3.59
CA THR A 25 20.90 9.18 3.46
C THR A 25 20.55 9.74 4.85
N PRO A 26 19.94 10.94 4.94
CA PRO A 26 19.59 11.54 6.23
C PRO A 26 18.71 10.66 7.13
N ILE A 27 17.81 9.83 6.54
CA ILE A 27 16.96 8.92 7.32
C ILE A 27 17.77 7.73 7.85
N GLN A 28 18.74 7.24 7.09
CA GLN A 28 19.63 6.15 7.50
C GLN A 28 20.55 6.62 8.62
N GLU A 29 21.19 7.78 8.45
CA GLU A 29 22.06 8.40 9.45
C GLU A 29 21.36 8.59 10.79
N ALA A 30 20.08 8.97 10.77
CA ALA A 30 19.32 9.22 11.99
C ALA A 30 18.68 7.97 12.61
N CYS A 31 18.29 6.96 11.81
CA CYS A 31 17.56 5.80 12.33
C CYS A 31 18.47 4.61 12.65
N ILE A 32 19.53 4.36 11.89
CA ILE A 32 20.37 3.17 12.07
C ILE A 32 20.95 3.08 13.50
N PRO A 33 21.57 4.13 14.06
CA PRO A 33 22.11 4.08 15.41
C PRO A 33 21.04 3.78 16.47
N GLU A 34 19.85 4.37 16.33
CA GLU A 34 18.76 4.21 17.26
C GLU A 34 18.21 2.76 17.26
N ILE A 35 18.19 2.13 16.07
CA ILE A 35 17.76 0.73 15.91
C ILE A 35 18.80 -0.22 16.50
N LEU A 36 20.10 0.05 16.26
CA LEU A 36 21.20 -0.72 16.87
C LEU A 36 21.20 -0.64 18.40
N ASP A 37 20.81 0.52 18.96
CA ASP A 37 20.67 0.73 20.41
C ASP A 37 19.40 0.06 21.01
N GLY A 38 18.59 -0.65 20.20
CA GLY A 38 17.40 -1.37 20.66
C GLY A 38 16.21 -0.46 20.95
N ARG A 39 16.18 0.78 20.48
CA ARG A 39 15.08 1.73 20.71
C ARG A 39 13.98 1.58 19.66
N ASP A 40 12.74 1.74 20.06
CA ASP A 40 11.65 1.87 19.10
C ASP A 40 11.81 3.16 18.30
N VAL A 41 11.54 3.09 16.99
CA VAL A 41 11.78 4.22 16.07
C VAL A 41 10.55 4.53 15.25
N ILE A 42 10.24 5.82 15.11
CA ILE A 42 9.30 6.34 14.11
C ILE A 42 10.07 7.16 13.11
N GLY A 43 10.21 6.64 11.88
CA GLY A 43 10.80 7.34 10.75
C GLY A 43 9.74 7.96 9.84
N VAL A 44 9.66 9.30 9.80
CA VAL A 44 8.76 10.00 8.89
C VAL A 44 9.56 10.55 7.72
N ALA A 45 9.47 9.87 6.58
CA ALA A 45 10.21 10.21 5.37
C ALA A 45 9.52 9.70 4.11
N GLN A 46 9.69 10.39 2.99
CA GLN A 46 9.09 10.02 1.70
C GLN A 46 9.68 8.72 1.12
N THR A 47 8.99 8.15 0.13
CA THR A 47 9.52 7.01 -0.66
C THR A 47 10.77 7.46 -1.44
N GLY A 48 11.75 6.55 -1.58
CA GLY A 48 13.01 6.86 -2.26
C GLY A 48 14.08 7.54 -1.40
N THR A 49 13.84 7.75 -0.11
CA THR A 49 14.84 8.31 0.84
C THR A 49 15.75 7.24 1.46
N GLY A 50 15.57 5.96 1.10
CA GLY A 50 16.40 4.88 1.64
C GLY A 50 15.88 4.25 2.94
N LYS A 51 14.57 4.36 3.23
CA LYS A 51 13.94 3.78 4.43
C LYS A 51 14.18 2.28 4.58
N THR A 52 14.08 1.53 3.49
CA THR A 52 14.29 0.07 3.51
C THR A 52 15.66 -0.31 4.05
N ALA A 53 16.70 0.34 3.59
CA ALA A 53 18.05 0.15 4.13
C ALA A 53 18.18 0.65 5.59
N ALA A 54 17.46 1.72 5.97
CA ALA A 54 17.52 2.28 7.32
C ALA A 54 17.08 1.29 8.40
N TYR A 55 16.17 0.33 8.09
CA TYR A 55 15.81 -0.72 9.03
C TYR A 55 16.44 -2.08 8.72
N LEU A 56 16.65 -2.45 7.44
CA LEU A 56 17.24 -3.74 7.11
C LEU A 56 18.70 -3.85 7.57
N LEU A 57 19.54 -2.86 7.30
CA LEU A 57 20.95 -2.91 7.62
C LEU A 57 21.24 -3.17 9.11
N PRO A 58 20.68 -2.39 10.06
CA PRO A 58 20.92 -2.63 11.47
C PRO A 58 20.32 -3.95 11.96
N ILE A 59 19.13 -4.35 11.49
CA ILE A 59 18.50 -5.61 11.90
C ILE A 59 19.35 -6.80 11.42
N LEU A 60 19.79 -6.80 10.17
CA LEU A 60 20.62 -7.86 9.62
C LEU A 60 21.97 -7.96 10.29
N SER A 61 22.62 -6.80 10.56
CA SER A 61 23.86 -6.75 11.32
C SER A 61 23.72 -7.38 12.70
N LEU A 62 22.64 -7.06 13.44
CA LEU A 62 22.38 -7.61 14.77
C LEU A 62 22.07 -9.10 14.75
N ILE A 63 21.36 -9.61 13.73
CA ILE A 63 21.08 -11.04 13.58
C ILE A 63 22.39 -11.80 13.25
N ASP A 64 23.20 -11.28 12.35
CA ASP A 64 24.45 -11.91 11.92
C ASP A 64 25.51 -11.94 13.04
N ASP A 65 25.51 -10.94 13.93
CA ASP A 65 26.38 -10.93 15.12
C ASP A 65 26.05 -12.03 16.14
N GLY A 66 25.00 -12.87 15.88
CA GLY A 66 24.66 -14.01 16.70
C GLY A 66 23.95 -13.69 18.03
N PHE A 67 23.38 -12.48 18.15
CA PHE A 67 22.61 -12.11 19.35
C PHE A 67 21.22 -12.73 19.38
N TYR A 68 20.79 -13.34 18.27
CA TYR A 68 19.44 -13.90 18.08
C TYR A 68 19.49 -15.38 17.64
N PRO A 69 18.44 -16.14 17.92
CA PRO A 69 18.44 -17.58 17.58
C PRO A 69 18.35 -17.82 16.07
N ASP A 70 19.19 -18.74 15.54
CA ASP A 70 19.25 -19.05 14.11
C ASP A 70 18.02 -19.81 13.60
N ASP A 71 17.29 -20.51 14.47
CA ASP A 71 16.14 -21.37 14.15
C ASP A 71 14.79 -20.74 14.54
N ALA A 72 14.70 -19.41 14.53
CA ALA A 72 13.50 -18.68 14.92
C ALA A 72 13.21 -17.51 13.99
N ILE A 73 11.94 -17.11 13.95
CA ILE A 73 11.54 -15.87 13.31
C ILE A 73 12.01 -14.71 14.21
N ASN A 74 13.03 -13.96 13.75
CA ASN A 74 13.62 -12.87 14.50
C ASN A 74 13.00 -11.51 14.10
N CYS A 75 12.61 -11.37 12.83
CA CYS A 75 12.09 -10.12 12.30
C CYS A 75 10.83 -10.37 11.44
N ILE A 76 9.80 -9.55 11.66
CA ILE A 76 8.65 -9.43 10.75
C ILE A 76 8.62 -8.02 10.18
N ILE A 77 8.59 -7.92 8.85
CA ILE A 77 8.44 -6.66 8.12
C ILE A 77 7.07 -6.65 7.46
N MET A 78 6.22 -5.75 7.91
CA MET A 78 4.88 -5.56 7.36
C MET A 78 4.91 -4.56 6.21
N SER A 79 4.28 -4.91 5.11
CA SER A 79 4.19 -4.12 3.89
C SER A 79 2.74 -4.03 3.41
N PRO A 80 2.25 -2.86 2.92
CA PRO A 80 0.87 -2.70 2.44
C PRO A 80 0.56 -3.51 1.20
N THR A 81 1.55 -3.76 0.34
CA THR A 81 1.36 -4.39 -0.96
C THR A 81 2.37 -5.51 -1.20
N ARG A 82 2.00 -6.43 -2.09
CA ARG A 82 2.86 -7.55 -2.51
C ARG A 82 4.10 -7.05 -3.24
N GLU A 83 3.91 -6.04 -4.07
CA GLU A 83 4.96 -5.43 -4.87
C GLU A 83 6.05 -4.83 -3.97
N LEU A 84 5.65 -4.13 -2.89
CA LEU A 84 6.62 -3.61 -1.92
C LEU A 84 7.26 -4.76 -1.12
N ALA A 85 6.51 -5.79 -0.74
CA ALA A 85 7.08 -6.97 -0.09
C ALA A 85 8.14 -7.65 -0.97
N GLN A 86 7.91 -7.78 -2.28
CA GLN A 86 8.90 -8.29 -3.23
C GLN A 86 10.14 -7.41 -3.35
N GLN A 87 9.98 -6.09 -3.30
CA GLN A 87 11.11 -5.14 -3.32
C GLN A 87 11.96 -5.24 -2.05
N ILE A 88 11.31 -5.40 -0.90
CA ILE A 88 12.01 -5.61 0.37
C ILE A 88 12.75 -6.94 0.35
N ASP A 89 12.14 -8.00 -0.17
CA ASP A 89 12.75 -9.33 -0.33
C ASP A 89 13.98 -9.28 -1.26
N GLN A 90 13.86 -8.57 -2.38
CA GLN A 90 14.98 -8.34 -3.28
C GLN A 90 16.11 -7.50 -2.64
N ALA A 91 15.77 -6.49 -1.83
CA ALA A 91 16.74 -5.71 -1.09
C ALA A 91 17.44 -6.56 -0.02
N MET A 92 16.69 -7.47 0.63
CA MET A 92 17.20 -8.46 1.57
C MET A 92 18.26 -9.37 0.93
N GLU A 93 18.00 -9.86 -0.30
CA GLU A 93 18.98 -10.67 -1.05
C GLU A 93 20.29 -9.89 -1.32
N GLY A 94 20.20 -8.58 -1.63
CA GLY A 94 21.36 -7.74 -1.86
C GLY A 94 22.16 -7.46 -0.58
N PHE A 95 21.50 -6.94 0.46
CA PHE A 95 22.16 -6.60 1.72
C PHE A 95 22.64 -7.83 2.50
N GLY A 96 21.95 -8.96 2.32
CA GLY A 96 22.30 -10.23 2.97
C GLY A 96 23.27 -11.12 2.19
N TYR A 97 23.90 -10.61 1.13
CA TYR A 97 24.72 -11.44 0.23
C TYR A 97 25.87 -12.17 0.93
N TYR A 98 26.48 -11.55 1.93
CA TYR A 98 27.59 -12.11 2.71
C TYR A 98 27.15 -12.72 4.05
N LEU A 99 25.82 -12.77 4.32
CA LEU A 99 25.31 -13.31 5.58
C LEU A 99 25.04 -14.81 5.47
N ASP A 100 25.93 -15.61 6.06
CA ASP A 100 25.78 -17.05 6.09
C ASP A 100 24.72 -17.49 7.12
N GLY A 101 23.70 -18.21 6.65
CA GLY A 101 22.70 -18.84 7.54
C GLY A 101 21.47 -17.98 7.82
N ILE A 102 21.40 -16.71 7.39
CA ILE A 102 20.20 -15.87 7.52
C ILE A 102 19.25 -16.16 6.37
N SER A 103 18.04 -16.57 6.70
CA SER A 103 16.99 -16.91 5.72
C SER A 103 15.84 -15.91 5.75
N SER A 104 15.24 -15.63 4.59
CA SER A 104 14.02 -14.86 4.49
C SER A 104 12.87 -15.63 3.85
N VAL A 105 11.65 -15.23 4.14
CA VAL A 105 10.45 -15.72 3.47
C VAL A 105 9.47 -14.57 3.22
N ALA A 106 9.05 -14.43 1.96
CA ALA A 106 8.05 -13.45 1.57
C ALA A 106 6.64 -14.07 1.62
N VAL A 107 5.77 -13.50 2.48
CA VAL A 107 4.43 -14.00 2.82
C VAL A 107 3.37 -13.02 2.34
N TYR A 108 2.91 -13.19 1.10
CA TYR A 108 1.87 -12.34 0.52
C TYR A 108 0.91 -13.14 -0.35
N GLY A 109 -0.39 -12.88 -0.21
CA GLY A 109 -1.43 -13.64 -0.90
C GLY A 109 -1.25 -13.67 -2.44
N GLY A 110 -1.67 -14.73 -3.07
CA GLY A 110 -1.73 -14.98 -4.51
C GLY A 110 -2.53 -16.26 -4.73
N ASN A 111 -3.02 -16.49 -5.94
CA ASN A 111 -3.84 -17.68 -6.23
C ASN A 111 -3.01 -18.95 -6.48
N ASP A 112 -1.74 -18.96 -6.13
CA ASP A 112 -0.84 -20.09 -6.35
C ASP A 112 -0.72 -20.96 -5.09
N GLY A 113 -1.25 -22.19 -5.17
CA GLY A 113 -1.17 -23.18 -4.09
C GLY A 113 0.27 -23.58 -3.75
N GLY A 114 1.16 -23.64 -4.73
CA GLY A 114 2.58 -23.96 -4.52
C GLY A 114 3.30 -22.93 -3.66
N ARG A 115 2.95 -21.65 -3.81
CA ARG A 115 3.51 -20.58 -2.98
C ARG A 115 3.05 -20.67 -1.53
N TYR A 116 1.79 -21.03 -1.29
CA TYR A 116 1.28 -21.24 0.07
C TYR A 116 2.09 -22.29 0.83
N ASP A 117 2.43 -23.38 0.17
CA ASP A 117 3.25 -24.46 0.76
C ASP A 117 4.67 -23.98 1.06
N GLN A 118 5.27 -23.14 0.19
CA GLN A 118 6.57 -22.52 0.43
C GLN A 118 6.55 -21.55 1.61
N GLU A 119 5.54 -20.67 1.68
CA GLU A 119 5.33 -19.76 2.81
C GLU A 119 5.17 -20.54 4.12
N THR A 120 4.32 -21.58 4.12
CA THR A 120 4.11 -22.46 5.28
C THR A 120 5.42 -23.13 5.71
N LYS A 121 6.20 -23.65 4.76
CA LYS A 121 7.48 -24.27 5.04
C LYS A 121 8.48 -23.28 5.63
N GLY A 122 8.64 -22.10 5.04
CA GLY A 122 9.53 -21.05 5.54
C GLY A 122 9.20 -20.62 6.97
N LEU A 123 7.91 -20.35 7.24
CA LEU A 123 7.44 -19.97 8.56
C LEU A 123 7.63 -21.11 9.60
N THR A 124 7.37 -22.36 9.21
CA THR A 124 7.49 -23.52 10.13
C THR A 124 8.96 -23.87 10.43
N LEU A 125 9.85 -23.65 9.47
CA LEU A 125 11.29 -23.84 9.67
C LEU A 125 11.96 -22.70 10.44
N GLY A 126 11.25 -21.60 10.69
CA GLY A 126 11.78 -20.46 11.43
C GLY A 126 12.69 -19.58 10.58
N ALA A 127 12.26 -19.20 9.37
CA ALA A 127 12.97 -18.19 8.58
C ALA A 127 13.23 -16.93 9.43
N ASN A 128 14.48 -16.46 9.51
CA ASN A 128 14.88 -15.37 10.38
C ASN A 128 14.13 -14.06 10.09
N VAL A 129 13.88 -13.76 8.81
CA VAL A 129 13.16 -12.57 8.37
C VAL A 129 11.91 -12.96 7.59
N VAL A 130 10.75 -12.47 8.04
CA VAL A 130 9.45 -12.66 7.38
C VAL A 130 8.99 -11.33 6.82
N ILE A 131 8.83 -11.25 5.49
CA ILE A 131 8.35 -10.05 4.81
C ILE A 131 6.90 -10.30 4.40
N ALA A 132 5.93 -9.56 4.96
CA ALA A 132 4.54 -9.98 4.85
C ALA A 132 3.56 -8.85 4.54
N THR A 133 2.45 -9.22 3.86
CA THR A 133 1.24 -8.40 3.85
C THR A 133 0.30 -8.82 4.99
N PRO A 134 -0.44 -7.86 5.63
CA PRO A 134 -1.18 -8.14 6.88
C PRO A 134 -2.15 -9.32 6.77
N GLY A 135 -3.03 -9.32 5.79
CA GLY A 135 -4.07 -10.36 5.66
C GLY A 135 -3.51 -11.77 5.44
N ARG A 136 -2.37 -11.89 4.73
CA ARG A 136 -1.75 -13.21 4.50
C ARG A 136 -1.05 -13.73 5.74
N LEU A 137 -0.32 -12.88 6.44
CA LEU A 137 0.36 -13.24 7.67
C LEU A 137 -0.64 -13.68 8.76
N ILE A 138 -1.74 -12.94 8.95
CA ILE A 138 -2.81 -13.34 9.87
C ILE A 138 -3.37 -14.73 9.54
N SER A 139 -3.55 -15.04 8.26
CA SER A 139 -4.01 -16.36 7.84
C SER A 139 -3.07 -17.46 8.31
N HIS A 140 -1.75 -17.31 8.13
CA HIS A 140 -0.76 -18.27 8.61
C HIS A 140 -0.72 -18.36 10.13
N ILE A 141 -0.69 -17.24 10.85
CA ILE A 141 -0.68 -17.22 12.32
C ILE A 141 -1.93 -17.93 12.88
N THR A 142 -3.11 -17.68 12.30
CA THR A 142 -4.36 -18.29 12.74
C THR A 142 -4.38 -19.81 12.53
N MET A 143 -3.65 -20.30 11.53
CA MET A 143 -3.46 -21.74 11.28
C MET A 143 -2.34 -22.37 12.10
N GLY A 144 -1.64 -21.58 12.93
CA GLY A 144 -0.54 -22.07 13.77
C GLY A 144 0.79 -22.25 13.01
N HIS A 145 0.94 -21.60 11.86
CA HIS A 145 2.18 -21.59 11.12
C HIS A 145 3.11 -20.48 11.64
N GLY A 146 4.30 -20.85 12.09
CA GLY A 146 5.32 -19.96 12.62
C GLY A 146 5.15 -19.66 14.12
N ASP A 147 6.25 -19.75 14.85
CA ASP A 147 6.34 -19.39 16.25
C ASP A 147 6.89 -17.96 16.39
N LEU A 148 6.08 -17.05 16.91
CA LEU A 148 6.44 -15.64 17.12
C LEU A 148 6.94 -15.35 18.54
N SER A 149 7.05 -16.37 19.40
CA SER A 149 7.43 -16.19 20.82
C SER A 149 8.87 -15.66 21.00
N ARG A 150 9.71 -15.81 19.98
CA ARG A 150 11.13 -15.37 19.95
C ARG A 150 11.34 -14.18 19.01
N LEU A 151 10.28 -13.53 18.55
CA LEU A 151 10.37 -12.38 17.66
C LEU A 151 11.05 -11.19 18.35
N SER A 152 12.04 -10.62 17.71
CA SER A 152 12.84 -9.52 18.25
C SER A 152 12.54 -8.17 17.57
N PHE A 153 12.18 -8.19 16.29
CA PHE A 153 11.91 -6.98 15.52
C PHE A 153 10.57 -7.02 14.81
N PHE A 154 9.80 -5.96 14.95
CA PHE A 154 8.54 -5.75 14.23
C PHE A 154 8.60 -4.44 13.47
N VAL A 155 8.65 -4.53 12.15
CA VAL A 155 8.77 -3.37 11.25
C VAL A 155 7.46 -3.14 10.53
N LEU A 156 7.01 -1.88 10.52
CA LEU A 156 5.88 -1.40 9.72
C LEU A 156 6.40 -0.45 8.65
N ASP A 157 6.46 -0.88 7.40
CA ASP A 157 6.84 -0.01 6.28
C ASP A 157 5.61 0.52 5.55
N GLU A 158 5.62 1.81 5.20
CA GLU A 158 4.47 2.55 4.67
C GLU A 158 3.20 2.38 5.55
N ALA A 159 3.34 2.66 6.86
CA ALA A 159 2.26 2.47 7.83
C ALA A 159 0.99 3.28 7.50
N ASP A 160 1.14 4.53 7.03
CA ASP A 160 0.03 5.37 6.57
C ASP A 160 -0.80 4.67 5.49
N ARG A 161 -0.13 4.01 4.59
CA ARG A 161 -0.74 3.30 3.50
C ARG A 161 -1.45 2.03 3.94
N MET A 162 -0.88 1.31 4.91
CA MET A 162 -1.57 0.15 5.50
C MET A 162 -2.90 0.59 6.16
N LEU A 163 -2.92 1.76 6.82
CA LEU A 163 -4.15 2.30 7.40
C LEU A 163 -5.17 2.74 6.34
N ASP A 164 -4.73 3.37 5.25
CA ASP A 164 -5.61 3.76 4.13
C ASP A 164 -6.26 2.55 3.47
N MET A 165 -5.57 1.42 3.44
CA MET A 165 -6.09 0.14 2.95
C MET A 165 -6.97 -0.61 3.96
N GLY A 166 -7.11 -0.09 5.18
CA GLY A 166 -7.97 -0.65 6.22
C GLY A 166 -7.34 -1.75 7.08
N PHE A 167 -6.01 -1.93 7.02
CA PHE A 167 -5.30 -2.97 7.77
C PHE A 167 -5.04 -2.67 9.26
N SER A 168 -5.65 -1.60 9.80
CA SER A 168 -5.44 -1.19 11.19
C SER A 168 -5.74 -2.32 12.20
N GLU A 169 -6.87 -3.01 12.04
CA GLU A 169 -7.26 -4.12 12.91
C GLU A 169 -6.34 -5.32 12.75
N ASP A 170 -5.91 -5.60 11.52
CA ASP A 170 -4.99 -6.70 11.21
C ASP A 170 -3.63 -6.48 11.87
N ILE A 171 -3.08 -5.26 11.78
CA ILE A 171 -1.80 -4.89 12.40
C ILE A 171 -1.88 -5.05 13.92
N LEU A 172 -2.93 -4.52 14.55
CA LEU A 172 -3.11 -4.64 16.00
C LEU A 172 -3.28 -6.10 16.44
N LYS A 173 -3.96 -6.91 15.64
CA LYS A 173 -4.10 -8.34 15.89
C LYS A 173 -2.76 -9.06 15.79
N ILE A 174 -1.94 -8.79 14.77
CA ILE A 174 -0.58 -9.35 14.66
C ILE A 174 0.25 -8.92 15.88
N ALA A 175 0.22 -7.63 16.22
CA ALA A 175 0.95 -7.08 17.35
C ALA A 175 0.57 -7.74 18.69
N SER A 176 -0.65 -8.25 18.83
CA SER A 176 -1.07 -8.97 20.05
C SER A 176 -0.38 -10.33 20.27
N TYR A 177 0.28 -10.88 19.24
CA TYR A 177 1.08 -12.11 19.36
C TYR A 177 2.56 -11.85 19.67
N LEU A 178 3.00 -10.59 19.65
CA LEU A 178 4.41 -10.23 19.79
C LEU A 178 4.88 -10.31 21.25
N PRO A 179 6.13 -10.73 21.51
CA PRO A 179 6.73 -10.65 22.84
C PRO A 179 6.79 -9.20 23.34
N PRO A 180 6.67 -8.97 24.65
CA PRO A 180 6.81 -7.64 25.21
C PRO A 180 8.19 -7.00 24.99
N THR A 181 9.20 -7.81 24.72
CA THR A 181 10.58 -7.36 24.45
C THR A 181 10.83 -7.00 22.98
N CYS A 182 9.85 -7.25 22.11
CA CYS A 182 9.99 -6.96 20.68
C CYS A 182 10.18 -5.45 20.46
N GLN A 183 11.23 -5.09 19.71
CA GLN A 183 11.48 -3.73 19.25
C GLN A 183 10.58 -3.43 18.07
N THR A 184 9.89 -2.29 18.11
CA THR A 184 8.95 -1.88 17.05
C THR A 184 9.51 -0.68 16.28
N ILE A 185 9.56 -0.81 14.95
CA ILE A 185 10.08 0.19 14.03
C ILE A 185 8.97 0.54 13.05
N MET A 186 8.60 1.81 12.97
CA MET A 186 7.54 2.28 12.09
C MET A 186 8.07 3.32 11.10
N PHE A 187 7.90 3.05 9.81
CA PHE A 187 8.15 4.03 8.76
C PHE A 187 6.84 4.45 8.11
N SER A 188 6.70 5.76 7.91
CA SER A 188 5.53 6.37 7.26
C SER A 188 5.98 7.56 6.42
N ALA A 189 5.27 7.86 5.34
CA ALA A 189 5.49 9.10 4.62
C ALA A 189 4.80 10.28 5.31
N THR A 190 3.72 10.01 6.03
CA THR A 190 2.83 11.01 6.64
C THR A 190 2.53 10.67 8.10
N MET A 191 2.13 11.68 8.88
CA MET A 191 1.83 11.49 10.31
C MET A 191 0.45 12.05 10.69
N PRO A 192 -0.65 11.61 10.04
CA PRO A 192 -2.00 12.01 10.43
C PRO A 192 -2.37 11.41 11.79
N GLN A 193 -3.39 11.98 12.42
CA GLN A 193 -3.85 11.58 13.76
C GLN A 193 -4.05 10.06 13.92
N LYS A 194 -4.48 9.36 12.87
CA LYS A 194 -4.65 7.90 12.91
C LYS A 194 -3.33 7.15 13.04
N ILE A 195 -2.28 7.62 12.34
CA ILE A 195 -0.93 7.05 12.45
C ILE A 195 -0.34 7.34 13.83
N GLU A 196 -0.53 8.55 14.36
CA GLU A 196 -0.11 8.87 15.74
C GLU A 196 -0.78 7.96 16.76
N GLN A 197 -2.07 7.64 16.59
CA GLN A 197 -2.79 6.72 17.46
C GLN A 197 -2.26 5.29 17.35
N LEU A 198 -2.00 4.81 16.13
CA LEU A 198 -1.40 3.50 15.91
C LEU A 198 0.00 3.43 16.54
N ALA A 199 0.84 4.43 16.32
CA ALA A 199 2.17 4.52 16.91
C ALA A 199 2.12 4.45 18.45
N LYS A 200 1.25 5.23 19.08
CA LYS A 200 1.04 5.21 20.56
C LYS A 200 0.57 3.86 21.09
N SER A 201 -0.11 3.05 20.27
CA SER A 201 -0.58 1.72 20.69
C SER A 201 0.47 0.62 20.53
N LEU A 202 1.47 0.82 19.68
CA LEU A 202 2.44 -0.21 19.31
C LEU A 202 3.86 0.06 19.84
N LEU A 203 4.28 1.32 19.88
CA LEU A 203 5.66 1.68 20.20
C LEU A 203 5.80 2.13 21.66
N LYS A 204 6.98 1.87 22.23
CA LYS A 204 7.35 2.18 23.60
C LYS A 204 8.42 3.28 23.60
N ASP A 205 8.06 4.47 24.04
CA ASP A 205 8.96 5.64 24.08
C ASP A 205 9.85 5.80 22.82
N PRO A 206 9.22 5.88 21.63
CA PRO A 206 9.96 5.82 20.39
C PRO A 206 10.78 7.09 20.13
N VAL A 207 11.93 6.91 19.48
CA VAL A 207 12.66 8.01 18.87
C VAL A 207 11.94 8.43 17.59
N GLU A 208 11.57 9.68 17.51
CA GLU A 208 10.87 10.23 16.36
C GLU A 208 11.86 10.96 15.44
N VAL A 209 12.12 10.40 14.27
CA VAL A 209 12.95 10.99 13.21
C VAL A 209 12.03 11.53 12.13
N LYS A 210 11.91 12.85 12.06
CA LYS A 210 11.12 13.55 11.02
C LYS A 210 12.04 14.25 10.05
N LEU A 211 12.08 13.74 8.84
CA LEU A 211 12.66 14.52 7.74
C LEU A 211 11.63 15.50 7.23
N ALA A 212 12.05 16.74 6.98
CA ALA A 212 11.17 17.70 6.32
C ALA A 212 10.62 17.07 5.05
N VAL A 213 9.31 17.23 4.83
CA VAL A 213 8.67 16.77 3.59
C VAL A 213 9.44 17.41 2.44
N SER A 214 10.14 16.59 1.69
CA SER A 214 10.92 17.09 0.56
C SER A 214 9.94 17.70 -0.43
N ARG A 215 10.19 18.95 -0.81
CA ARG A 215 9.52 19.50 -1.99
C ARG A 215 9.78 18.55 -3.15
N PRO A 216 8.86 18.47 -4.13
CA PRO A 216 9.16 17.73 -5.35
C PRO A 216 10.55 18.14 -5.86
N ALA A 217 11.28 17.20 -6.41
CA ALA A 217 12.59 17.50 -6.97
C ALA A 217 12.49 18.71 -7.92
N ASP A 218 13.42 19.67 -7.80
CA ASP A 218 13.40 20.93 -8.56
C ASP A 218 13.41 20.71 -10.09
N ASN A 219 13.83 19.54 -10.53
CA ASN A 219 13.86 19.11 -11.93
C ASN A 219 12.53 18.53 -12.45
N ILE A 220 11.41 18.62 -11.69
CA ILE A 220 10.07 18.24 -12.16
C ILE A 220 9.32 19.47 -12.67
N ARG A 221 9.16 19.57 -13.99
CA ARG A 221 8.31 20.57 -14.59
C ARG A 221 6.84 20.24 -14.38
N GLN A 222 6.12 21.03 -13.60
CA GLN A 222 4.73 20.82 -13.27
C GLN A 222 3.84 21.78 -14.05
N VAL A 223 2.77 21.25 -14.67
CA VAL A 223 1.76 22.05 -15.39
C VAL A 223 0.37 21.48 -15.13
N ALA A 224 -0.67 22.33 -15.25
CA ALA A 224 -2.04 21.91 -15.04
C ALA A 224 -2.96 22.43 -16.16
N TYR A 225 -3.98 21.63 -16.52
CA TYR A 225 -5.10 22.04 -17.35
C TYR A 225 -6.35 22.17 -16.48
N VAL A 226 -6.92 23.36 -16.39
CA VAL A 226 -8.23 23.55 -15.77
C VAL A 226 -9.30 23.21 -16.79
N CYS A 227 -10.16 22.23 -16.49
CA CYS A 227 -11.05 21.66 -17.50
C CYS A 227 -12.38 21.15 -16.92
N HIS A 228 -13.35 20.91 -17.79
CA HIS A 228 -14.54 20.13 -17.47
C HIS A 228 -14.26 18.62 -17.62
N GLU A 229 -15.06 17.78 -16.94
CA GLU A 229 -14.88 16.31 -17.00
C GLU A 229 -14.90 15.76 -18.44
N ASN A 230 -15.81 16.28 -19.27
CA ASN A 230 -15.94 15.88 -20.69
C ASN A 230 -14.76 16.31 -21.59
N GLN A 231 -13.92 17.25 -21.13
CA GLN A 231 -12.74 17.72 -21.87
C GLN A 231 -11.49 16.88 -21.59
N LYS A 232 -11.45 16.17 -20.45
CA LYS A 232 -10.26 15.40 -20.01
C LYS A 232 -9.75 14.41 -21.06
N LEU A 233 -10.63 13.61 -21.66
CA LEU A 233 -10.23 12.67 -22.72
C LEU A 233 -9.72 13.39 -23.98
N GLY A 234 -10.28 14.56 -24.29
CA GLY A 234 -9.79 15.42 -25.38
C GLY A 234 -8.37 15.92 -25.14
N ILE A 235 -8.07 16.33 -23.90
CA ILE A 235 -6.71 16.72 -23.49
C ILE A 235 -5.75 15.53 -23.60
N ILE A 236 -6.13 14.34 -23.08
CA ILE A 236 -5.32 13.12 -23.23
C ILE A 236 -5.01 12.84 -24.71
N ARG A 237 -6.02 12.87 -25.57
CA ARG A 237 -5.80 12.66 -27.01
C ARG A 237 -4.85 13.70 -27.62
N HIS A 238 -4.93 14.95 -27.19
CA HIS A 238 -4.02 15.99 -27.67
C HIS A 238 -2.58 15.74 -27.21
N LEU A 239 -2.38 15.38 -25.94
CA LEU A 239 -1.06 15.10 -25.37
C LEU A 239 -0.34 13.96 -26.09
N PHE A 240 -1.09 12.95 -26.56
CA PHE A 240 -0.53 11.79 -27.24
C PHE A 240 -0.61 11.84 -28.78
N LYS A 241 -1.11 12.95 -29.36
CA LYS A 241 -1.34 13.06 -30.81
C LYS A 241 -0.08 12.85 -31.66
N ASN A 242 1.06 13.31 -31.16
CA ASN A 242 2.33 13.28 -31.91
C ASN A 242 3.20 12.07 -31.56
N ASN A 243 2.74 11.14 -30.72
CA ASN A 243 3.53 9.98 -30.23
C ASN A 243 4.89 10.35 -29.62
N GLU A 244 5.04 11.58 -29.13
CA GLU A 244 6.30 12.08 -28.55
C GLU A 244 6.50 11.66 -27.08
N LEU A 245 5.45 11.17 -26.43
CA LEU A 245 5.48 10.78 -25.04
C LEU A 245 5.71 9.27 -24.91
N SER A 246 6.85 8.90 -24.36
CA SER A 246 7.20 7.54 -23.96
C SER A 246 7.42 7.48 -22.45
N ARG A 247 7.35 6.29 -21.88
CA ARG A 247 7.55 6.09 -20.43
C ARG A 247 6.60 6.95 -19.58
N VAL A 248 5.30 6.87 -19.87
CA VAL A 248 4.26 7.67 -19.22
C VAL A 248 3.46 6.82 -18.24
N ILE A 249 3.18 7.38 -17.07
CA ILE A 249 2.16 6.84 -16.17
C ILE A 249 0.98 7.82 -16.08
N VAL A 250 -0.25 7.29 -16.21
CA VAL A 250 -1.49 8.05 -16.09
C VAL A 250 -2.26 7.57 -14.86
N PHE A 251 -2.40 8.42 -13.85
CA PHE A 251 -3.15 8.13 -12.64
C PHE A 251 -4.61 8.52 -12.79
N ALA A 252 -5.53 7.57 -12.56
CA ALA A 252 -6.98 7.80 -12.60
C ALA A 252 -7.66 7.28 -11.34
N GLY A 253 -8.64 8.03 -10.84
CA GLY A 253 -9.30 7.78 -9.55
C GLY A 253 -10.22 6.56 -9.52
N SER A 254 -10.43 5.83 -10.64
CA SER A 254 -11.23 4.61 -10.63
C SER A 254 -10.87 3.68 -11.78
N LYS A 255 -11.11 2.36 -11.58
CA LYS A 255 -10.89 1.33 -12.61
C LYS A 255 -11.69 1.56 -13.89
N LEU A 256 -12.87 2.18 -13.80
CA LEU A 256 -13.68 2.50 -14.98
C LEU A 256 -13.00 3.57 -15.85
N LYS A 257 -12.46 4.62 -15.21
CA LYS A 257 -11.68 5.64 -15.92
C LYS A 257 -10.39 5.07 -16.51
N VAL A 258 -9.69 4.19 -15.80
CA VAL A 258 -8.51 3.48 -16.33
C VAL A 258 -8.87 2.76 -17.63
N LYS A 259 -9.95 1.96 -17.64
CA LYS A 259 -10.41 1.24 -18.84
C LYS A 259 -10.81 2.18 -19.98
N GLU A 260 -11.46 3.31 -19.66
CA GLU A 260 -11.88 4.32 -20.64
C GLU A 260 -10.69 5.00 -21.30
N ILE A 261 -9.72 5.46 -20.50
CA ILE A 261 -8.48 6.09 -20.98
C ILE A 261 -7.68 5.10 -21.85
N ASN A 262 -7.47 3.88 -21.34
CA ASN A 262 -6.73 2.84 -22.06
C ASN A 262 -7.37 2.52 -23.40
N ARG A 263 -8.72 2.38 -23.47
CA ARG A 263 -9.45 2.19 -24.72
C ARG A 263 -9.23 3.37 -25.68
N SER A 264 -9.31 4.62 -25.17
CA SER A 264 -9.10 5.82 -26.00
C SER A 264 -7.69 5.89 -26.57
N LEU A 265 -6.65 5.55 -25.81
CA LEU A 265 -5.27 5.51 -26.28
C LEU A 265 -5.03 4.40 -27.29
N ARG A 266 -5.58 3.20 -27.07
CA ARG A 266 -5.51 2.09 -28.06
C ARG A 266 -6.17 2.43 -29.39
N GLN A 267 -7.27 3.19 -29.38
CA GLN A 267 -7.91 3.68 -30.63
C GLN A 267 -7.01 4.66 -31.40
N MET A 268 -6.04 5.27 -30.75
CA MET A 268 -5.02 6.12 -31.37
C MET A 268 -3.74 5.35 -31.71
N HIS A 269 -3.77 4.03 -31.63
CA HIS A 269 -2.60 3.14 -31.84
C HIS A 269 -1.44 3.39 -30.86
N ILE A 270 -1.72 3.97 -29.68
CA ILE A 270 -0.73 4.11 -28.62
C ILE A 270 -0.54 2.76 -27.92
N ASN A 271 0.71 2.37 -27.75
CA ASN A 271 1.06 1.15 -27.03
C ASN A 271 0.90 1.35 -25.52
N CYS A 272 -0.26 0.99 -25.00
CA CYS A 272 -0.64 1.24 -23.61
C CYS A 272 -1.18 0.00 -22.91
N GLY A 273 -1.02 -0.02 -21.59
CA GLY A 273 -1.52 -1.03 -20.68
C GLY A 273 -2.35 -0.43 -19.54
N GLU A 274 -3.17 -1.26 -18.92
CA GLU A 274 -4.00 -0.86 -17.77
C GLU A 274 -3.61 -1.63 -16.51
N MET A 275 -3.71 -0.95 -15.34
CA MET A 275 -3.42 -1.56 -14.06
C MET A 275 -4.44 -1.13 -13.01
N HIS A 276 -5.26 -2.07 -12.52
CA HIS A 276 -6.33 -1.83 -11.58
C HIS A 276 -6.71 -3.11 -10.80
N SER A 277 -7.59 -2.98 -9.82
CA SER A 277 -7.95 -4.07 -8.90
C SER A 277 -8.64 -5.29 -9.54
N ASP A 278 -9.17 -5.19 -10.77
CA ASP A 278 -9.80 -6.33 -11.44
C ASP A 278 -8.78 -7.29 -12.08
N LEU A 279 -7.51 -6.88 -12.21
CA LEU A 279 -6.44 -7.75 -12.71
C LEU A 279 -6.01 -8.72 -11.61
N ASP A 280 -5.80 -9.97 -11.95
CA ASP A 280 -5.13 -10.92 -11.09
C ASP A 280 -3.62 -10.60 -10.96
N GLN A 281 -2.92 -11.28 -10.05
CA GLN A 281 -1.52 -10.96 -9.78
C GLN A 281 -0.62 -11.24 -10.99
N SER A 282 -0.82 -12.35 -11.67
CA SER A 282 -0.03 -12.71 -12.85
C SER A 282 -0.16 -11.66 -13.97
N GLN A 283 -1.38 -11.13 -14.16
CA GLN A 283 -1.63 -10.06 -15.13
C GLN A 283 -0.93 -8.74 -14.73
N ARG A 284 -0.87 -8.43 -13.42
CA ARG A 284 -0.16 -7.25 -12.92
C ARG A 284 1.35 -7.39 -13.11
N ASP A 285 1.89 -8.56 -12.77
CA ASP A 285 3.32 -8.86 -12.91
C ASP A 285 3.74 -8.81 -14.38
N ASP A 286 2.96 -9.41 -15.30
CA ASP A 286 3.18 -9.32 -16.75
C ASP A 286 3.14 -7.87 -17.24
N MET A 287 2.15 -7.09 -16.81
CA MET A 287 2.02 -5.70 -17.20
C MET A 287 3.21 -4.86 -16.71
N MET A 288 3.65 -5.09 -15.46
CA MET A 288 4.82 -4.43 -14.89
C MET A 288 6.10 -4.79 -15.65
N TYR A 289 6.30 -6.06 -15.92
CA TYR A 289 7.44 -6.52 -16.71
C TYR A 289 7.47 -5.86 -18.10
N ARG A 290 6.34 -5.85 -18.79
CA ARG A 290 6.21 -5.22 -20.12
C ARG A 290 6.43 -3.72 -20.09
N PHE A 291 5.98 -3.04 -19.03
CA PHE A 291 6.22 -1.60 -18.88
C PHE A 291 7.69 -1.31 -18.52
N LYS A 292 8.30 -2.07 -17.59
CA LYS A 292 9.71 -1.94 -17.23
C LYS A 292 10.64 -2.23 -18.42
N SER A 293 10.33 -3.25 -19.21
CA SER A 293 11.11 -3.64 -20.40
C SER A 293 10.90 -2.73 -21.62
N GLY A 294 10.03 -1.69 -21.53
CA GLY A 294 9.74 -0.78 -22.63
C GLY A 294 8.85 -1.38 -23.73
N GLN A 295 8.22 -2.53 -23.50
CA GLN A 295 7.23 -3.11 -24.40
C GLN A 295 5.88 -2.38 -24.35
N VAL A 296 5.63 -1.58 -23.33
CA VAL A 296 4.48 -0.71 -23.16
C VAL A 296 4.98 0.69 -22.84
N ASP A 297 4.52 1.69 -23.59
CA ASP A 297 4.96 3.09 -23.46
C ASP A 297 4.15 3.86 -22.42
N VAL A 298 2.87 3.50 -22.25
CA VAL A 298 1.93 4.20 -21.38
C VAL A 298 1.25 3.22 -20.43
N LEU A 299 1.41 3.42 -19.14
CA LEU A 299 0.71 2.68 -18.10
C LEU A 299 -0.43 3.54 -17.54
N VAL A 300 -1.68 3.09 -17.67
CA VAL A 300 -2.84 3.74 -17.05
C VAL A 300 -3.23 2.98 -15.79
N ALA A 301 -3.19 3.63 -14.63
CA ALA A 301 -3.31 2.93 -13.35
C ALA A 301 -4.18 3.67 -12.32
N THR A 302 -4.73 2.92 -11.36
CA THR A 302 -5.29 3.48 -10.12
C THR A 302 -4.20 3.63 -9.07
N ASP A 303 -4.35 4.57 -8.13
CA ASP A 303 -3.37 4.81 -7.06
C ASP A 303 -3.04 3.55 -6.26
N ILE A 304 -4.07 2.79 -5.86
CA ILE A 304 -3.91 1.62 -4.99
C ILE A 304 -2.93 0.60 -5.57
N VAL A 305 -2.93 0.45 -6.89
CA VAL A 305 -2.10 -0.55 -7.57
C VAL A 305 -0.77 0.04 -8.04
N ALA A 306 -0.72 1.33 -8.35
CA ALA A 306 0.48 2.01 -8.82
C ALA A 306 1.40 2.52 -7.70
N ARG A 307 0.91 2.55 -6.45
CA ARG A 307 1.73 2.83 -5.27
C ARG A 307 2.52 1.59 -4.87
N GLY A 308 3.73 1.77 -4.34
CA GLY A 308 4.62 0.66 -3.95
C GLY A 308 5.28 -0.05 -5.13
N ILE A 309 5.03 0.40 -6.36
CA ILE A 309 5.73 -0.11 -7.52
C ILE A 309 6.99 0.73 -7.71
N ASP A 310 8.13 0.09 -7.67
CA ASP A 310 9.39 0.68 -8.07
C ASP A 310 9.43 0.76 -9.59
N ILE A 311 8.95 1.90 -10.11
CA ILE A 311 9.09 2.22 -11.53
C ILE A 311 10.02 3.42 -11.60
N ASP A 312 11.23 3.16 -11.92
CA ASP A 312 12.22 4.17 -12.25
C ASP A 312 12.12 4.56 -13.73
N ASP A 313 12.65 5.71 -14.05
CA ASP A 313 12.78 6.19 -15.42
C ASP A 313 11.45 6.54 -16.11
N ILE A 314 10.48 7.08 -15.37
CA ILE A 314 9.26 7.66 -15.95
C ILE A 314 9.56 9.08 -16.43
N ALA A 315 9.33 9.34 -17.72
CA ALA A 315 9.53 10.66 -18.29
C ALA A 315 8.38 11.62 -17.96
N THR A 316 7.15 11.11 -17.94
CA THR A 316 5.96 11.96 -17.70
C THR A 316 4.95 11.27 -16.79
N VAL A 317 4.49 12.01 -15.79
CA VAL A 317 3.34 11.64 -14.95
C VAL A 317 2.13 12.47 -15.35
N VAL A 318 1.01 11.82 -15.60
CA VAL A 318 -0.27 12.49 -15.88
C VAL A 318 -1.26 12.17 -14.77
N ASN A 319 -1.65 13.17 -13.98
CA ASN A 319 -2.75 13.06 -13.03
C ASN A 319 -4.06 13.36 -13.76
N TYR A 320 -4.75 12.31 -14.23
CA TYR A 320 -6.07 12.45 -14.84
C TYR A 320 -7.11 12.94 -13.84
N ASP A 321 -7.03 12.51 -12.59
CA ASP A 321 -7.78 13.04 -11.46
C ASP A 321 -6.81 13.59 -10.42
N VAL A 322 -7.16 14.74 -9.84
CA VAL A 322 -6.40 15.34 -8.74
C VAL A 322 -6.45 14.38 -7.53
N PRO A 323 -5.32 14.03 -6.91
CA PRO A 323 -5.34 13.26 -5.67
C PRO A 323 -6.01 14.06 -4.55
N HIS A 324 -6.61 13.34 -3.59
CA HIS A 324 -7.28 13.98 -2.46
C HIS A 324 -6.30 14.55 -1.44
N ASP A 325 -5.10 14.00 -1.40
CA ASP A 325 -4.04 14.38 -0.48
C ASP A 325 -2.88 15.04 -1.22
N SER A 326 -2.31 16.09 -0.63
CA SER A 326 -1.18 16.82 -1.21
C SER A 326 0.09 15.97 -1.26
N GLU A 327 0.25 15.06 -0.31
CA GLU A 327 1.38 14.15 -0.25
C GLU A 327 1.28 13.08 -1.35
N ASP A 328 0.07 12.56 -1.63
CA ASP A 328 -0.18 11.69 -2.77
C ASP A 328 0.21 12.34 -4.10
N TYR A 329 -0.01 13.65 -4.22
CA TYR A 329 0.44 14.39 -5.39
C TYR A 329 1.96 14.32 -5.55
N VAL A 330 2.70 14.60 -4.47
CA VAL A 330 4.17 14.53 -4.48
C VAL A 330 4.66 13.10 -4.75
N HIS A 331 4.02 12.09 -4.16
CA HIS A 331 4.34 10.68 -4.41
C HIS A 331 4.10 10.26 -5.88
N ARG A 332 3.02 10.74 -6.51
CA ARG A 332 2.76 10.46 -7.93
C ARG A 332 3.81 11.12 -8.82
N ILE A 333 4.05 12.42 -8.64
CA ILE A 333 5.01 13.14 -9.48
C ILE A 333 6.45 12.73 -9.19
N GLY A 334 6.77 12.27 -7.98
CA GLY A 334 8.06 11.69 -7.62
C GLY A 334 8.38 10.35 -8.29
N ARG A 335 7.48 9.82 -9.15
CA ARG A 335 7.81 8.70 -10.05
C ARG A 335 8.63 9.14 -11.26
N THR A 336 8.71 10.43 -11.53
CA THR A 336 9.58 11.00 -12.56
C THR A 336 10.75 11.77 -11.92
N ALA A 337 11.72 12.18 -12.74
CA ALA A 337 12.89 12.98 -12.33
C ALA A 337 13.83 12.27 -11.33
N ARG A 338 13.93 10.93 -11.39
CA ARG A 338 14.94 10.18 -10.65
C ARG A 338 16.28 10.17 -11.40
N ALA A 339 17.37 9.91 -10.66
CA ALA A 339 18.71 9.82 -11.23
C ALA A 339 19.16 11.06 -12.04
N GLN A 340 18.85 12.27 -11.56
CA GLN A 340 19.23 13.57 -12.17
C GLN A 340 18.68 13.85 -13.58
N ARG A 341 17.61 13.15 -13.99
CA ARG A 341 16.89 13.44 -15.23
C ARG A 341 15.75 14.43 -14.99
N ASP A 342 15.42 15.23 -16.01
CA ASP A 342 14.26 16.12 -15.96
C ASP A 342 12.96 15.33 -16.09
N GLY A 343 11.98 15.67 -15.27
CA GLY A 343 10.66 15.05 -15.25
C GLY A 343 9.54 16.02 -15.62
N LYS A 344 8.42 15.47 -16.10
CA LYS A 344 7.22 16.26 -16.39
C LYS A 344 6.01 15.72 -15.65
N ALA A 345 5.26 16.60 -15.00
CA ALA A 345 3.99 16.29 -14.36
C ALA A 345 2.86 17.14 -14.95
N ILE A 346 1.80 16.51 -15.42
CA ILE A 346 0.63 17.16 -16.02
C ILE A 346 -0.59 16.79 -15.19
N THR A 347 -1.34 17.80 -14.71
CA THR A 347 -2.52 17.55 -13.88
C THR A 347 -3.77 18.10 -14.54
N LEU A 348 -4.83 17.29 -14.65
CA LEU A 348 -6.14 17.68 -15.17
C LEU A 348 -7.07 18.03 -14.01
N VAL A 349 -7.33 19.34 -13.83
CA VAL A 349 -8.07 19.87 -12.68
C VAL A 349 -9.49 20.21 -13.12
N ARG A 350 -10.48 19.43 -12.70
CA ARG A 350 -11.88 19.77 -12.93
C ARG A 350 -12.43 20.70 -11.85
N GLY A 351 -13.52 21.41 -12.15
CA GLY A 351 -14.07 22.43 -11.25
C GLY A 351 -14.29 22.00 -9.80
N ARG A 352 -14.67 20.74 -9.56
CA ARG A 352 -14.84 20.20 -8.19
C ARG A 352 -13.52 19.93 -7.47
N GLU A 353 -12.44 19.74 -8.19
CA GLU A 353 -11.10 19.41 -7.70
C GLU A 353 -10.23 20.66 -7.51
N ILE A 354 -10.72 21.84 -7.91
CA ILE A 354 -9.95 23.09 -7.78
C ILE A 354 -9.57 23.35 -6.31
N GLY A 355 -10.47 23.08 -5.36
CA GLY A 355 -10.19 23.28 -3.95
C GLY A 355 -9.06 22.38 -3.45
N ASP A 356 -9.07 21.11 -3.86
CA ASP A 356 -8.03 20.14 -3.49
C ASP A 356 -6.69 20.51 -4.16
N PHE A 357 -6.73 20.96 -5.43
CA PHE A 357 -5.51 21.39 -6.13
C PHE A 357 -4.90 22.67 -5.55
N MET A 358 -5.72 23.62 -5.09
CA MET A 358 -5.23 24.80 -4.37
C MET A 358 -4.57 24.43 -3.02
N GLN A 359 -5.03 23.37 -2.35
CA GLN A 359 -4.34 22.85 -1.16
C GLN A 359 -2.98 22.23 -1.52
N ILE A 360 -2.90 21.53 -2.65
CA ILE A 360 -1.63 21.03 -3.18
C ILE A 360 -0.67 22.19 -3.46
N GLU A 361 -1.11 23.25 -4.14
CA GLU A 361 -0.27 24.43 -4.41
C GLU A 361 0.21 25.13 -3.12
N LYS A 362 -0.68 25.21 -2.13
CA LYS A 362 -0.32 25.74 -0.80
C LYS A 362 0.74 24.88 -0.11
N PHE A 363 0.62 23.54 -0.23
CA PHE A 363 1.58 22.59 0.31
C PHE A 363 2.93 22.69 -0.41
N LEU A 364 2.93 22.83 -1.73
CA LEU A 364 4.14 23.04 -2.54
C LEU A 364 4.83 24.37 -2.24
N GLY A 365 4.08 25.39 -1.79
CA GLY A 365 4.55 26.74 -1.56
C GLY A 365 4.65 27.61 -2.82
N TYR A 366 4.15 27.12 -3.95
CA TYR A 366 4.08 27.87 -5.23
C TYR A 366 2.85 27.45 -6.05
N ALA A 367 2.47 28.33 -6.98
CA ALA A 367 1.41 28.04 -7.94
C ALA A 367 1.96 27.23 -9.13
N VAL A 368 1.23 26.20 -9.53
CA VAL A 368 1.55 25.40 -10.72
C VAL A 368 1.05 26.13 -11.97
N ASP A 369 1.83 26.16 -13.05
CA ASP A 369 1.45 26.80 -14.31
C ASP A 369 0.19 26.19 -14.91
N LYS A 370 -0.83 27.06 -15.23
CA LYS A 370 -2.06 26.63 -15.89
C LYS A 370 -1.94 26.85 -17.39
N LEU A 371 -2.06 25.78 -18.14
CA LEU A 371 -2.00 25.80 -19.58
C LEU A 371 -3.40 26.05 -20.16
N GLU A 372 -3.45 26.73 -21.32
CA GLU A 372 -4.66 26.86 -22.10
C GLU A 372 -5.12 25.51 -22.66
N LEU A 373 -6.44 25.36 -22.77
CA LEU A 373 -7.00 24.13 -23.36
C LEU A 373 -6.60 24.00 -24.84
N PRO A 374 -6.35 22.76 -25.30
CA PRO A 374 -6.12 22.51 -26.71
C PRO A 374 -7.26 23.03 -27.59
N PRO A 375 -6.97 23.52 -28.81
CA PRO A 375 -7.97 24.00 -29.73
C PRO A 375 -9.10 22.99 -29.97
N GLY A 376 -10.35 23.46 -30.01
CA GLY A 376 -11.53 22.62 -30.26
C GLY A 376 -12.14 21.93 -29.04
N LEU A 377 -11.60 22.12 -27.83
CA LEU A 377 -12.16 21.55 -26.61
C LEU A 377 -13.13 22.49 -25.87
N GLY A 378 -13.33 23.72 -26.36
CA GLY A 378 -14.18 24.71 -25.73
C GLY A 378 -13.48 25.53 -24.63
N GLU A 379 -14.25 26.27 -23.84
CA GLU A 379 -13.72 27.13 -22.79
C GLU A 379 -13.40 26.33 -21.50
N ALA A 380 -12.35 26.75 -20.80
CA ALA A 380 -11.99 26.26 -19.48
C ALA A 380 -12.91 26.83 -18.40
N PRO A 381 -13.22 26.09 -17.33
CA PRO A 381 -13.86 26.69 -16.17
C PRO A 381 -12.91 27.68 -15.48
N GLU A 382 -13.47 28.68 -14.80
CA GLU A 382 -12.68 29.65 -14.04
C GLU A 382 -11.97 28.94 -12.86
N TYR A 383 -10.68 29.22 -12.65
CA TYR A 383 -9.89 28.68 -11.54
C TYR A 383 -10.25 29.40 -10.23
N LYS A 384 -11.44 29.09 -9.70
CA LYS A 384 -11.93 29.55 -8.40
C LYS A 384 -12.53 28.39 -7.63
N PRO A 385 -12.31 28.29 -6.30
CA PRO A 385 -12.91 27.22 -5.52
C PRO A 385 -14.43 27.34 -5.58
N MET A 386 -15.11 26.29 -5.98
CA MET A 386 -16.57 26.23 -5.87
C MET A 386 -16.95 26.28 -4.40
N ALA A 387 -17.81 27.22 -4.00
CA ALA A 387 -18.41 27.22 -2.68
C ALA A 387 -19.05 25.82 -2.46
N ARG A 388 -18.64 25.12 -1.41
CA ARG A 388 -19.31 23.87 -0.99
C ARG A 388 -20.75 24.23 -0.70
N THR A 389 -21.66 23.96 -1.63
CA THR A 389 -23.09 24.00 -1.35
C THR A 389 -23.35 22.93 -0.30
N GLY A 390 -23.45 23.40 0.95
CA GLY A 390 -23.80 22.57 2.08
C GLY A 390 -25.08 21.81 1.70
N ARG A 391 -25.05 20.51 1.84
CA ARG A 391 -26.25 19.67 1.81
C ARG A 391 -27.22 20.24 2.84
N GLY A 392 -28.20 21.03 2.34
CA GLY A 392 -29.23 21.64 3.14
C GLY A 392 -29.96 20.61 3.97
N GLY A 393 -29.91 20.82 5.28
CA GLY A 393 -30.82 20.17 6.21
C GLY A 393 -32.25 20.48 5.79
N ARG A 394 -33.01 19.46 5.46
CA ARG A 394 -34.48 19.52 5.42
C ARG A 394 -34.96 19.76 6.86
N GLY A 395 -35.70 20.82 7.05
CA GLY A 395 -36.46 21.03 8.28
C GLY A 395 -36.70 22.48 8.58
N GLY A 396 -37.69 23.12 7.96
CA GLY A 396 -38.15 24.43 8.31
C GLY A 396 -39.55 24.65 7.74
N HIS A 397 -40.54 24.11 8.41
CA HIS A 397 -41.94 24.50 8.20
C HIS A 397 -42.13 25.98 8.53
N GLY A 398 -42.58 26.75 7.56
CA GLY A 398 -43.04 28.09 7.71
C GLY A 398 -44.27 28.18 8.59
N GLY A 399 -44.15 28.87 9.72
CA GLY A 399 -45.25 29.29 10.52
C GLY A 399 -45.73 30.64 10.02
N ARG A 400 -47.00 30.73 9.59
CA ARG A 400 -47.73 31.98 9.40
C ARG A 400 -48.17 32.55 10.76
N PRO A 401 -48.18 33.88 10.99
CA PRO A 401 -48.79 34.48 12.17
C PRO A 401 -50.25 34.77 11.93
N GLY A 402 -51.06 34.45 12.89
CA GLY A 402 -52.50 34.80 12.88
C GLY A 402 -53.19 34.55 14.20
N GLY A 403 -53.40 35.59 14.98
CA GLY A 403 -54.60 36.06 15.67
C GLY A 403 -55.28 35.23 16.76
N ARG A 404 -55.14 35.71 17.95
CA ARG A 404 -56.16 36.03 19.00
C ARG A 404 -57.31 35.06 19.32
N ASP A 405 -57.44 34.91 20.63
CA ASP A 405 -58.62 34.88 21.51
C ASP A 405 -59.18 33.54 21.93
N GLY A 406 -59.23 33.39 23.28
CA GLY A 406 -60.43 32.90 23.91
C GLY A 406 -60.33 31.64 24.77
N ASN A 407 -59.99 31.87 26.05
CA ASN A 407 -60.80 31.41 27.20
C ASN A 407 -61.25 29.94 27.39
N GLY A 408 -60.89 29.32 28.47
CA GLY A 408 -61.87 28.55 29.20
C GLY A 408 -61.53 27.13 29.63
N ARG A 409 -61.14 26.97 30.88
CA ARG A 409 -61.57 25.94 31.86
C ARG A 409 -61.12 24.47 31.78
N LYS A 410 -60.22 24.16 32.69
CA LYS A 410 -60.38 23.27 33.87
C LYS A 410 -60.78 21.80 33.69
N ARG A 411 -60.06 21.00 34.46
CA ARG A 411 -60.33 19.67 35.10
C ARG A 411 -59.95 18.49 34.20
N GLY A 412 -59.20 17.58 34.64
CA GLY A 412 -59.00 16.85 35.85
C GLY A 412 -58.55 15.49 35.46
N GLY A 413 -57.59 14.96 36.06
CA GLY A 413 -57.63 13.80 36.92
C GLY A 413 -57.16 12.49 36.27
N ASN A 414 -56.14 12.01 36.81
CA ASN A 414 -55.96 10.66 37.37
C ASN A 414 -55.21 9.62 36.53
N GLN A 415 -54.02 9.31 37.00
CA GLN A 415 -53.54 8.06 37.61
C GLN A 415 -53.45 6.80 36.75
N GLY A 416 -52.27 6.25 36.85
CA GLY A 416 -52.04 4.82 36.98
C GLY A 416 -51.57 4.14 35.70
N GLY A 417 -50.48 3.50 35.60
CA GLY A 417 -49.80 2.55 36.36
C GLY A 417 -48.90 1.74 35.43
N LYS A 418 -47.68 1.57 35.79
CA LYS A 418 -46.83 0.46 35.32
C LYS A 418 -47.44 -0.89 35.72
N PRO A 419 -47.19 -1.99 35.06
CA PRO A 419 -46.03 -2.78 35.46
C PRO A 419 -45.30 -3.57 34.35
N GLN A 420 -44.05 -3.83 34.59
CA GLN A 420 -43.30 -5.03 34.22
C GLN A 420 -43.60 -6.15 35.23
N PRO A 421 -43.01 -7.35 35.16
CA PRO A 421 -42.67 -8.31 34.10
C PRO A 421 -43.20 -9.72 34.43
N GLN A 422 -43.06 -10.71 33.54
CA GLN A 422 -42.89 -12.11 34.01
C GLN A 422 -42.40 -13.06 32.94
N ALA A 423 -41.39 -13.82 33.28
CA ALA A 423 -40.87 -15.01 32.66
C ALA A 423 -41.73 -16.25 33.02
N LEU A 424 -41.76 -17.27 32.15
CA LEU A 424 -41.96 -18.70 32.46
C LEU A 424 -41.67 -19.45 31.14
N LYS A 425 -40.61 -20.28 31.04
CA LYS A 425 -40.45 -21.70 31.38
C LYS A 425 -41.47 -22.63 30.69
N GLY A 426 -40.94 -23.64 30.05
CA GLY A 426 -41.51 -24.96 29.98
C GLY A 426 -41.47 -25.63 28.60
N ASP A 427 -40.52 -26.50 28.38
CA ASP A 427 -40.60 -27.95 28.19
C ASP A 427 -41.28 -28.50 26.92
N GLY A 428 -40.59 -29.43 26.29
CA GLY A 428 -41.14 -30.71 25.90
C GLY A 428 -40.82 -31.17 24.47
N MET A 429 -39.78 -31.91 24.28
CA MET A 429 -39.66 -33.32 23.90
C MET A 429 -40.29 -33.84 22.58
N ASN A 430 -39.49 -34.66 21.97
CA ASN A 430 -39.78 -35.80 21.07
C ASN A 430 -39.89 -35.46 19.58
N GLY A 431 -39.23 -36.14 18.68
CA GLY A 431 -38.58 -37.43 18.65
C GLY A 431 -38.79 -38.06 17.26
N ARG A 432 -37.87 -38.92 16.90
CA ARG A 432 -37.90 -39.89 15.79
C ARG A 432 -37.37 -39.40 14.44
N LYS A 433 -36.24 -39.93 14.03
CA LYS A 433 -35.83 -41.26 13.51
C LYS A 433 -36.44 -41.55 12.13
N GLU A 434 -35.57 -41.84 11.25
CA GLU A 434 -35.34 -43.01 10.39
C GLU A 434 -34.94 -42.55 9.00
N GLU A 435 -34.15 -43.15 8.21
CA GLU A 435 -33.24 -44.28 8.11
C GLU A 435 -32.65 -44.30 6.69
N LYS A 436 -31.38 -44.64 6.61
CA LYS A 436 -30.68 -45.53 5.69
C LYS A 436 -31.18 -45.74 4.24
N LYS A 437 -30.18 -45.75 3.33
CA LYS A 437 -29.74 -46.87 2.46
C LYS A 437 -28.65 -46.40 1.51
N HIS A 438 -27.42 -46.84 1.64
CA HIS A 438 -26.72 -48.04 1.10
C HIS A 438 -26.90 -48.32 -0.40
N ARG A 439 -25.76 -48.29 -1.11
CA ARG A 439 -25.19 -49.36 -1.97
C ARG A 439 -24.05 -48.79 -2.79
N SER A 440 -22.84 -49.19 -2.63
CA SER A 440 -22.06 -50.42 -2.83
C SER A 440 -21.51 -50.59 -4.25
N ARG A 441 -20.20 -50.69 -4.29
CA ARG A 441 -19.32 -51.62 -5.03
C ARG A 441 -19.24 -51.60 -6.57
N ARG A 442 -17.99 -51.47 -7.07
CA ARG A 442 -17.19 -52.49 -7.78
C ARG A 442 -15.90 -51.84 -8.28
N ARG A 443 -14.73 -52.17 -7.87
CA ARG A 443 -13.76 -53.25 -8.16
C ARG A 443 -13.54 -53.52 -9.66
N GLY A 444 -12.26 -53.40 -10.07
CA GLY A 444 -11.68 -53.92 -11.31
C GLY A 444 -10.27 -53.40 -11.51
N LYS A 445 -9.30 -54.03 -11.03
CA LYS A 445 -8.21 -54.88 -11.57
C LYS A 445 -7.17 -54.16 -12.45
N LYS A 446 -5.90 -54.23 -11.96
CA LYS A 446 -4.65 -54.19 -12.72
C LYS A 446 -4.54 -55.43 -13.66
N PRO A 447 -3.63 -55.36 -14.66
CA PRO A 447 -2.36 -56.08 -14.53
C PRO A 447 -1.15 -55.33 -15.11
N SER A 448 -0.07 -55.43 -14.50
CA SER A 448 1.34 -55.92 -14.69
C SER A 448 1.82 -56.15 -16.13
N GLY A 449 3.02 -55.59 -16.43
CA GLY A 449 3.83 -55.92 -17.58
C GLY A 449 5.22 -55.32 -17.46
N GLU A 450 6.16 -56.16 -17.18
CA GLU A 450 7.61 -55.95 -17.10
C GLU A 450 8.22 -55.64 -18.48
N GLY A 451 9.37 -54.92 -18.48
CA GLY A 451 10.22 -54.79 -19.65
C GLY A 451 11.52 -54.02 -19.40
N LYS A 452 12.54 -54.74 -19.12
CA LYS A 452 13.96 -54.36 -18.95
C LYS A 452 14.55 -53.69 -20.20
N GLY A 453 15.54 -52.82 -19.99
CA GLY A 453 16.51 -52.45 -21.03
C GLY A 453 17.32 -51.17 -20.73
N THR A 454 18.51 -51.37 -20.14
CA THR A 454 19.64 -50.43 -20.06
C THR A 454 20.69 -50.88 -21.10
N PRO A 455 21.82 -50.17 -21.34
CA PRO A 455 22.18 -48.77 -21.58
C PRO A 455 23.00 -48.57 -22.86
N GLN A 456 23.32 -47.33 -23.21
CA GLN A 456 24.62 -46.97 -23.87
C GLN A 456 24.74 -45.44 -24.11
N GLN A 457 25.73 -44.84 -23.51
CA GLN A 457 26.53 -43.72 -24.02
C GLN A 457 27.59 -44.33 -25.02
N PRO A 458 28.38 -43.58 -25.83
CA PRO A 458 28.76 -42.13 -25.74
C PRO A 458 28.82 -41.42 -27.11
N GLU A 459 28.89 -40.12 -27.15
CA GLU A 459 29.98 -39.26 -27.63
C GLU A 459 29.65 -37.80 -27.31
#